data_2c72853abd18c27609f07763fc26c946
#
_entry.id   2c72853abd18c27609f07763fc26c946
#
_cell.length_a   1.000
_cell.length_b   1.000
_cell.length_c   1.000
_cell.angle_alpha   90.00
_cell.angle_beta   90.00
_cell.angle_gamma   90.00
#
_symmetry.space_group_name_H-M   'P 1'
#
loop_
_entity.id
_entity.type
_entity.pdbx_description
1 polymer ?
#
loop_
_entity_poly.entity_id
_entity_poly.type
_entity_poly.pdbx_seq_one_letter_code
_entity_poly.pdbx_strand_id
1 'polypeptide(L)'
;DAYWRTYDFVEDSICLQLPETDEDFYQSAVGFGTFQQLLTDFPAAKLHETIPNFHNTPDRYRALLETLERDPMHRAAQVQPEIEFALARQAEMATIQNALTAGELPLRVTHNDTKLNNVLLDAKTRKALCVIDLDTVMPGSSLYDFGDSIRFGAATAAEDEKDIFKMEMSLDR
;
A
#
# COMPACT_ATOMS: atom_id res chain seq x y z
N ASP A 1 -26.24 6.54 -11.37
CA ASP A 1 -26.56 6.46 -9.94
C ASP A 1 -25.26 6.67 -9.16
N ALA A 2 -25.31 7.45 -8.09
CA ALA A 2 -24.17 7.66 -7.20
C ALA A 2 -24.43 6.92 -5.88
N TYR A 3 -23.41 6.24 -5.38
CA TYR A 3 -23.43 5.58 -4.08
C TYR A 3 -22.70 6.45 -3.08
N TRP A 4 -23.29 6.68 -1.92
CA TRP A 4 -22.73 7.49 -0.85
C TRP A 4 -22.56 6.65 0.40
N ARG A 5 -21.44 6.84 1.10
CA ARG A 5 -21.19 6.30 2.43
C ARG A 5 -21.04 7.46 3.40
N THR A 6 -21.59 7.32 4.59
CA THR A 6 -21.48 8.30 5.67
C THR A 6 -20.97 7.58 6.91
N TYR A 7 -19.99 8.17 7.55
CA TYR A 7 -19.41 7.67 8.79
C TYR A 7 -19.55 8.72 9.89
N ASP A 8 -19.54 8.29 11.13
CA ASP A 8 -19.43 9.20 12.25
C ASP A 8 -18.07 9.89 12.22
N PHE A 9 -18.08 11.20 12.48
CA PHE A 9 -16.84 11.96 12.57
C PHE A 9 -16.07 11.55 13.85
N VAL A 10 -14.80 11.24 13.70
CA VAL A 10 -13.95 10.88 14.83
C VAL A 10 -13.34 12.15 15.42
N GLU A 11 -13.96 12.63 16.52
CA GLU A 11 -13.51 13.82 17.23
C GLU A 11 -12.13 13.62 17.88
N ASP A 12 -11.44 14.73 18.19
CA ASP A 12 -10.11 14.73 18.83
C ASP A 12 -9.08 13.84 18.13
N SER A 13 -9.21 13.66 16.82
CA SER A 13 -8.27 12.90 15.99
C SER A 13 -7.40 13.81 15.11
N ILE A 14 -6.21 13.31 14.78
CA ILE A 14 -5.30 13.90 13.78
C ILE A 14 -4.98 12.88 12.71
N CYS A 15 -4.67 13.39 11.53
CA CYS A 15 -4.21 12.64 10.38
C CYS A 15 -2.86 13.20 9.94
N LEU A 16 -1.84 12.35 9.84
CA LEU A 16 -0.47 12.77 9.51
C LEU A 16 -0.12 12.39 8.07
N GLN A 17 0.46 13.31 7.34
CA GLN A 17 0.96 13.05 5.98
C GLN A 17 2.34 12.36 5.99
N LEU A 18 3.17 12.69 6.98
CA LEU A 18 4.46 12.04 7.22
C LEU A 18 4.61 11.80 8.72
N PRO A 19 5.34 10.76 9.13
CA PRO A 19 5.60 10.55 10.55
C PRO A 19 6.54 11.65 11.06
N GLU A 20 6.13 12.30 12.12
CA GLU A 20 6.95 13.30 12.82
C GLU A 20 7.92 12.64 13.81
N THR A 21 7.55 11.44 14.28
CA THR A 21 8.32 10.60 15.19
C THR A 21 8.24 9.14 14.78
N ASP A 22 9.16 8.30 15.25
CA ASP A 22 9.11 6.85 15.03
C ASP A 22 7.87 6.23 15.68
N GLU A 23 7.40 6.81 16.80
CA GLU A 23 6.16 6.38 17.46
C GLU A 23 4.94 6.56 16.55
N ASP A 24 4.87 7.60 15.72
CA ASP A 24 3.76 7.79 14.78
C ASP A 24 3.70 6.67 13.75
N PHE A 25 4.86 6.26 13.24
CA PHE A 25 4.92 5.14 12.31
C PHE A 25 4.58 3.82 13.00
N TYR A 26 5.06 3.61 14.21
CA TYR A 26 4.67 2.46 15.03
C TYR A 26 3.16 2.42 15.26
N GLN A 27 2.53 3.55 15.59
CA GLN A 27 1.09 3.62 15.80
C GLN A 27 0.30 3.39 14.51
N SER A 28 0.82 3.79 13.35
CA SER A 28 0.24 3.39 12.06
C SER A 28 0.26 1.87 11.89
N ALA A 29 1.38 1.22 12.19
CA ALA A 29 1.48 -0.24 12.14
C ALA A 29 0.52 -0.92 13.15
N VAL A 30 0.33 -0.35 14.34
CA VAL A 30 -0.67 -0.81 15.32
C VAL A 30 -2.08 -0.70 14.75
N GLY A 31 -2.41 0.42 14.09
CA GLY A 31 -3.71 0.63 13.45
C GLY A 31 -4.02 -0.44 12.41
N PHE A 32 -3.12 -0.64 11.44
CA PHE A 32 -3.32 -1.66 10.39
C PHE A 32 -3.23 -3.10 10.93
N GLY A 33 -2.35 -3.37 11.89
CA GLY A 33 -2.29 -4.68 12.56
C GLY A 33 -3.59 -5.00 13.30
N THR A 34 -4.19 -4.03 13.97
CA THR A 34 -5.50 -4.17 14.63
C THR A 34 -6.61 -4.39 13.61
N PHE A 35 -6.62 -3.64 12.51
CA PHE A 35 -7.54 -3.85 11.39
C PHE A 35 -7.47 -5.29 10.86
N GLN A 36 -6.29 -5.79 10.58
CA GLN A 36 -6.05 -7.17 10.15
C GLN A 36 -6.53 -8.19 11.19
N GLN A 37 -6.29 -7.94 12.47
CA GLN A 37 -6.69 -8.81 13.57
C GLN A 37 -8.22 -8.89 13.71
N LEU A 38 -8.90 -7.74 13.68
CA LEU A 38 -10.37 -7.67 13.78
C LEU A 38 -11.08 -8.39 12.64
N LEU A 39 -10.46 -8.46 11.47
CA LEU A 39 -11.01 -9.10 10.28
C LEU A 39 -10.47 -10.53 10.03
N THR A 40 -9.78 -11.11 11.02
CA THR A 40 -9.17 -12.44 10.88
C THR A 40 -10.19 -13.52 10.52
N ASP A 41 -11.37 -13.49 11.11
CA ASP A 41 -12.43 -14.49 10.92
C ASP A 41 -13.38 -14.13 9.76
N PHE A 42 -13.19 -12.96 9.12
CA PHE A 42 -14.00 -12.59 7.99
C PHE A 42 -13.59 -13.42 6.76
N PRO A 43 -14.54 -14.07 6.06
CA PRO A 43 -14.24 -14.86 4.88
C PRO A 43 -13.86 -13.94 3.70
N ALA A 44 -12.59 -13.64 3.55
CA ALA A 44 -12.06 -12.67 2.57
C ALA A 44 -12.56 -12.95 1.14
N ALA A 45 -12.74 -14.20 0.77
CA ALA A 45 -13.28 -14.61 -0.55
C ALA A 45 -14.71 -14.10 -0.84
N LYS A 46 -15.44 -13.56 0.16
CA LYS A 46 -16.74 -12.91 -0.04
C LYS A 46 -16.63 -11.44 -0.48
N LEU A 47 -15.46 -10.84 -0.33
CA LEU A 47 -15.23 -9.49 -0.81
C LEU A 47 -15.11 -9.46 -2.34
N HIS A 48 -15.52 -8.35 -2.91
CA HIS A 48 -15.32 -8.09 -4.33
C HIS A 48 -13.95 -7.43 -4.57
N GLU A 49 -13.30 -7.81 -5.64
CA GLU A 49 -12.13 -7.12 -6.14
C GLU A 49 -12.59 -5.83 -6.84
N THR A 50 -12.63 -4.72 -6.10
CA THR A 50 -13.12 -3.42 -6.60
C THR A 50 -12.19 -2.80 -7.63
N ILE A 51 -10.89 -3.07 -7.53
CA ILE A 51 -9.86 -2.67 -8.47
C ILE A 51 -9.13 -3.93 -8.95
N PRO A 52 -9.52 -4.49 -10.11
CA PRO A 52 -8.93 -5.73 -10.62
C PRO A 52 -7.41 -5.65 -10.76
N ASN A 53 -6.72 -6.69 -10.33
CA ASN A 53 -5.26 -6.80 -10.41
C ASN A 53 -4.49 -5.71 -9.65
N PHE A 54 -5.06 -5.12 -8.60
CA PHE A 54 -4.47 -3.96 -7.90
C PHE A 54 -3.03 -4.23 -7.44
N HIS A 55 -2.76 -5.37 -6.81
CA HIS A 55 -1.42 -5.81 -6.39
C HIS A 55 -0.88 -7.01 -7.19
N ASN A 56 -1.40 -7.25 -8.39
CA ASN A 56 -0.88 -8.29 -9.27
C ASN A 56 0.41 -7.80 -9.95
N THR A 57 1.55 -7.99 -9.31
CA THR A 57 2.86 -7.54 -9.81
C THR A 57 3.21 -8.12 -11.18
N PRO A 58 2.96 -9.42 -11.51
CA PRO A 58 3.14 -9.94 -12.85
C PRO A 58 2.32 -9.20 -13.92
N ASP A 59 1.08 -8.83 -13.63
CA ASP A 59 0.23 -8.08 -14.56
C ASP A 59 0.73 -6.65 -14.77
N ARG A 60 1.15 -5.99 -13.69
CA ARG A 60 1.79 -4.66 -13.76
C ARG A 60 3.11 -4.69 -14.54
N TYR A 61 3.90 -5.74 -14.36
CA TYR A 61 5.14 -5.93 -15.11
C TYR A 61 4.88 -6.11 -16.61
N ARG A 62 3.86 -6.91 -16.98
CA ARG A 62 3.43 -7.04 -18.37
C ARG A 62 3.02 -5.68 -18.96
N ALA A 63 2.21 -4.90 -18.23
CA ALA A 63 1.81 -3.57 -18.65
C ALA A 63 3.01 -2.61 -18.82
N LEU A 64 4.04 -2.74 -17.99
CA LEU A 64 5.31 -2.01 -18.14
C LEU A 64 5.98 -2.38 -19.48
N LEU A 65 6.14 -3.68 -19.78
CA LEU A 65 6.77 -4.13 -21.04
C LEU A 65 6.01 -3.62 -22.27
N GLU A 66 4.68 -3.73 -22.27
CA GLU A 66 3.85 -3.23 -23.35
C GLU A 66 3.95 -1.69 -23.52
N THR A 67 4.12 -0.98 -22.42
CA THR A 67 4.29 0.48 -22.44
C THR A 67 5.67 0.87 -22.97
N LEU A 68 6.72 0.14 -22.58
CA LEU A 68 8.08 0.35 -23.06
C LEU A 68 8.19 0.10 -24.57
N GLU A 69 7.54 -0.96 -25.07
CA GLU A 69 7.51 -1.26 -26.51
C GLU A 69 6.89 -0.12 -27.32
N ARG A 70 5.84 0.50 -26.80
CA ARG A 70 5.14 1.61 -27.49
C ARG A 70 5.82 2.96 -27.28
N ASP A 71 6.41 3.18 -26.10
CA ASP A 71 7.01 4.45 -25.64
C ASP A 71 6.31 5.71 -26.20
N PRO A 72 5.01 5.90 -25.93
CA PRO A 72 4.18 6.88 -26.63
C PRO A 72 4.59 8.33 -26.40
N MET A 73 5.35 8.58 -25.33
CA MET A 73 5.84 9.90 -24.93
C MET A 73 7.35 10.05 -25.11
N HIS A 74 8.03 9.03 -25.63
CA HIS A 74 9.49 9.00 -25.83
C HIS A 74 10.28 9.31 -24.57
N ARG A 75 9.84 8.77 -23.41
CA ARG A 75 10.46 9.01 -22.09
C ARG A 75 11.32 7.86 -21.59
N ALA A 76 11.24 6.68 -22.20
CA ALA A 76 11.95 5.48 -21.74
C ALA A 76 13.46 5.72 -21.59
N ALA A 77 14.07 6.45 -22.54
CA ALA A 77 15.50 6.77 -22.50
C ALA A 77 15.91 7.64 -21.30
N GLN A 78 14.98 8.35 -20.68
CA GLN A 78 15.25 9.24 -19.53
C GLN A 78 15.27 8.51 -18.19
N VAL A 79 14.72 7.28 -18.14
CA VAL A 79 14.56 6.44 -16.94
C VAL A 79 15.11 5.05 -17.17
N GLN A 80 16.17 4.93 -17.96
CA GLN A 80 16.78 3.65 -18.33
C GLN A 80 17.26 2.85 -17.11
N PRO A 81 17.92 3.44 -16.10
CA PRO A 81 18.33 2.71 -14.91
C PRO A 81 17.18 2.08 -14.14
N GLU A 82 16.04 2.78 -14.01
CA GLU A 82 14.83 2.29 -13.34
C GLU A 82 14.18 1.17 -14.13
N ILE A 83 14.18 1.27 -15.45
CA ILE A 83 13.71 0.19 -16.34
C ILE A 83 14.57 -1.06 -16.16
N GLU A 84 15.89 -0.93 -16.22
CA GLU A 84 16.83 -2.05 -16.03
C GLU A 84 16.68 -2.68 -14.65
N PHE A 85 16.49 -1.87 -13.61
CA PHE A 85 16.19 -2.34 -12.26
C PHE A 85 14.93 -3.21 -12.22
N ALA A 86 13.84 -2.78 -12.87
CA ALA A 86 12.59 -3.54 -12.93
C ALA A 86 12.77 -4.83 -13.75
N LEU A 87 13.41 -4.76 -14.92
CA LEU A 87 13.65 -5.92 -15.79
C LEU A 87 14.49 -7.00 -15.12
N ALA A 88 15.52 -6.61 -14.36
CA ALA A 88 16.39 -7.53 -13.64
C ALA A 88 15.66 -8.34 -12.55
N ARG A 89 14.48 -7.89 -12.11
CA ARG A 89 13.68 -8.50 -11.03
C ARG A 89 12.48 -9.30 -11.54
N GLN A 90 12.39 -9.57 -12.82
CA GLN A 90 11.27 -10.33 -13.42
C GLN A 90 10.97 -11.64 -12.67
N ALA A 91 12.00 -12.37 -12.29
CA ALA A 91 11.85 -13.67 -11.62
C ALA A 91 11.16 -13.56 -10.25
N GLU A 92 11.25 -12.40 -9.58
CA GLU A 92 10.69 -12.15 -8.26
C GLU A 92 9.24 -11.67 -8.32
N MET A 93 8.80 -11.14 -9.45
CA MET A 93 7.50 -10.47 -9.61
C MET A 93 6.31 -11.35 -9.27
N ALA A 94 6.40 -12.66 -9.50
CA ALA A 94 5.32 -13.61 -9.28
C ALA A 94 5.31 -14.26 -7.89
N THR A 95 6.28 -13.96 -7.02
CA THR A 95 6.49 -14.68 -5.76
C THR A 95 5.23 -14.72 -4.89
N ILE A 96 4.62 -13.58 -4.61
CA ILE A 96 3.43 -13.50 -3.75
C ILE A 96 2.21 -14.12 -4.45
N GLN A 97 2.02 -13.86 -5.75
CA GLN A 97 0.90 -14.41 -6.51
C GLN A 97 0.96 -15.94 -6.60
N ASN A 98 2.15 -16.48 -6.80
CA ASN A 98 2.37 -17.93 -6.84
C ASN A 98 2.07 -18.55 -5.47
N ALA A 99 2.56 -17.96 -4.39
CA ALA A 99 2.33 -18.44 -3.03
C ALA A 99 0.84 -18.41 -2.62
N LEU A 100 0.11 -17.34 -3.02
CA LEU A 100 -1.35 -17.28 -2.85
C LEU A 100 -2.07 -18.37 -3.64
N THR A 101 -1.69 -18.57 -4.91
CA THR A 101 -2.28 -19.59 -5.79
C THR A 101 -1.99 -20.99 -5.29
N ALA A 102 -0.79 -21.23 -4.74
CA ALA A 102 -0.41 -22.51 -4.15
C ALA A 102 -1.05 -22.77 -2.77
N GLY A 103 -1.71 -21.77 -2.18
CA GLY A 103 -2.26 -21.86 -0.83
C GLY A 103 -1.20 -21.82 0.29
N GLU A 104 0.01 -21.41 -0.02
CA GLU A 104 1.11 -21.22 0.94
C GLU A 104 0.91 -19.97 1.78
N LEU A 105 0.26 -18.95 1.21
CA LEU A 105 -0.18 -17.74 1.90
C LEU A 105 -1.70 -17.75 2.04
N PRO A 106 -2.23 -17.42 3.23
CA PRO A 106 -3.66 -17.31 3.42
C PRO A 106 -4.22 -16.07 2.71
N LEU A 107 -5.39 -16.22 2.10
CA LEU A 107 -6.16 -15.09 1.62
C LEU A 107 -6.75 -14.34 2.83
N ARG A 108 -6.51 -13.06 2.92
CA ARG A 108 -6.96 -12.18 4.02
C ARG A 108 -7.77 -11.01 3.48
N VAL A 109 -8.47 -10.33 4.37
CA VAL A 109 -8.95 -8.97 4.10
C VAL A 109 -7.75 -8.06 4.19
N THR A 110 -7.44 -7.32 3.13
CA THR A 110 -6.32 -6.38 3.06
C THR A 110 -6.84 -4.97 2.81
N HIS A 111 -6.16 -4.00 3.38
CA HIS A 111 -6.50 -2.59 3.16
C HIS A 111 -6.00 -2.12 1.78
N ASN A 112 -4.80 -2.55 1.40
CA ASN A 112 -4.13 -2.29 0.12
C ASN A 112 -3.67 -0.84 -0.13
N ASP A 113 -3.88 0.06 0.82
CA ASP A 113 -3.39 1.45 0.80
C ASP A 113 -3.02 1.88 2.22
N THR A 114 -1.99 1.22 2.78
CA THR A 114 -1.61 1.32 4.20
C THR A 114 -0.69 2.50 4.48
N LYS A 115 -1.11 3.66 4.02
CA LYS A 115 -0.43 4.93 4.28
C LYS A 115 -0.73 5.44 5.69
N LEU A 116 0.22 6.18 6.27
CA LEU A 116 0.03 6.81 7.58
C LEU A 116 -1.21 7.72 7.62
N ASN A 117 -1.52 8.44 6.53
CA ASN A 117 -2.69 9.29 6.45
C ASN A 117 -4.03 8.53 6.34
N ASN A 118 -4.00 7.21 6.28
CA ASN A 118 -5.18 6.35 6.37
C ASN A 118 -5.39 5.80 7.80
N VAL A 119 -4.65 6.31 8.79
CA VAL A 119 -4.85 6.03 10.22
C VAL A 119 -5.13 7.33 10.94
N LEU A 120 -6.24 7.38 11.67
CA LEU A 120 -6.51 8.47 12.60
C LEU A 120 -5.82 8.17 13.92
N LEU A 121 -5.06 9.14 14.41
CA LEU A 121 -4.41 9.09 15.72
C LEU A 121 -5.14 10.02 16.70
N ASP A 122 -5.20 9.65 17.96
CA ASP A 122 -5.69 10.53 19.02
C ASP A 122 -4.81 11.78 19.13
N ALA A 123 -5.43 12.95 19.09
CA ALA A 123 -4.72 14.24 19.05
C ALA A 123 -3.83 14.51 20.26
N LYS A 124 -4.09 13.87 21.41
CA LYS A 124 -3.34 14.08 22.66
C LYS A 124 -2.30 12.99 22.91
N THR A 125 -2.72 11.74 22.73
CA THR A 125 -1.87 10.57 23.05
C THR A 125 -1.12 10.03 21.85
N ARG A 126 -1.48 10.46 20.64
CA ARG A 126 -0.97 9.99 19.33
C ARG A 126 -1.14 8.49 19.10
N LYS A 127 -2.01 7.82 19.85
CA LYS A 127 -2.33 6.41 19.65
C LYS A 127 -3.31 6.21 18.50
N ALA A 128 -3.16 5.10 17.80
CA ALA A 128 -4.07 4.73 16.73
C ALA A 128 -5.51 4.59 17.25
N LEU A 129 -6.45 5.25 16.58
CA LEU A 129 -7.89 5.19 16.86
C LEU A 129 -8.61 4.28 15.87
N CYS A 130 -8.47 4.55 14.59
CA CYS A 130 -9.10 3.74 13.54
C CYS A 130 -8.39 3.92 12.19
N VAL A 131 -8.63 2.96 11.31
CA VAL A 131 -8.25 2.99 9.91
C VAL A 131 -9.39 3.57 9.10
N ILE A 132 -9.08 4.41 8.11
CA ILE A 132 -10.02 5.08 7.21
C ILE A 132 -9.68 4.79 5.75
N ASP A 133 -10.46 5.34 4.82
CA ASP A 133 -10.28 5.16 3.36
C ASP A 133 -10.34 3.68 2.92
N LEU A 134 -11.50 3.07 3.16
CA LEU A 134 -11.73 1.64 2.94
C LEU A 134 -12.07 1.27 1.49
N ASP A 135 -11.82 2.15 0.52
CA ASP A 135 -12.19 1.95 -0.89
C ASP A 135 -11.38 0.87 -1.57
N THR A 136 -10.17 0.61 -1.09
CA THR A 136 -9.24 -0.41 -1.58
C THR A 136 -9.30 -1.72 -0.81
N VAL A 137 -10.23 -1.85 0.15
CA VAL A 137 -10.36 -3.09 0.94
C VAL A 137 -10.86 -4.23 0.05
N MET A 138 -9.99 -5.23 -0.15
CA MET A 138 -10.20 -6.35 -1.06
C MET A 138 -9.58 -7.63 -0.48
N PRO A 139 -9.87 -8.81 -1.08
CA PRO A 139 -9.11 -10.01 -0.77
C PRO A 139 -7.65 -9.87 -1.22
N GLY A 140 -6.71 -10.29 -0.38
CA GLY A 140 -5.29 -10.23 -0.74
C GLY A 140 -4.38 -10.94 0.26
N SER A 141 -3.10 -10.64 0.19
CA SER A 141 -2.10 -11.06 1.16
C SER A 141 -1.81 -9.93 2.15
N SER A 142 -1.71 -10.25 3.44
CA SER A 142 -1.24 -9.28 4.45
C SER A 142 0.15 -8.71 4.14
N LEU A 143 0.92 -9.38 3.29
CA LEU A 143 2.22 -8.88 2.83
C LEU A 143 2.09 -7.66 1.90
N TYR A 144 0.93 -7.46 1.25
CA TYR A 144 0.67 -6.24 0.49
C TYR A 144 0.55 -5.04 1.42
N ASP A 145 -0.22 -5.17 2.50
CA ASP A 145 -0.36 -4.12 3.51
C ASP A 145 0.98 -3.81 4.19
N PHE A 146 1.76 -4.85 4.52
CA PHE A 146 3.10 -4.67 5.08
C PHE A 146 4.03 -3.92 4.12
N GLY A 147 4.10 -4.36 2.87
CA GLY A 147 4.99 -3.74 1.87
C GLY A 147 4.64 -2.29 1.59
N ASP A 148 3.35 -1.97 1.47
CA ASP A 148 2.88 -0.62 1.22
C ASP A 148 3.11 0.30 2.44
N SER A 149 2.89 -0.20 3.65
CA SER A 149 3.18 0.51 4.89
C SER A 149 4.67 0.89 5.01
N ILE A 150 5.59 -0.04 4.68
CA ILE A 150 7.02 0.24 4.65
C ILE A 150 7.37 1.24 3.54
N ARG A 151 6.82 1.05 2.33
CA ARG A 151 7.05 1.96 1.20
C ARG A 151 6.73 3.41 1.58
N PHE A 152 5.60 3.62 2.23
CA PHE A 152 5.15 4.95 2.62
C PHE A 152 5.86 5.46 3.88
N GLY A 153 5.87 4.67 4.95
CA GLY A 153 6.34 5.10 6.27
C GLY A 153 7.86 5.26 6.37
N ALA A 154 8.63 4.49 5.60
CA ALA A 154 10.08 4.63 5.54
C ALA A 154 10.56 5.69 4.54
N ALA A 155 9.69 6.24 3.69
CA ALA A 155 10.04 7.31 2.78
C ALA A 155 10.39 8.60 3.54
N THR A 156 11.45 9.29 3.08
CA THR A 156 11.92 10.55 3.69
C THR A 156 11.28 11.79 3.05
N ALA A 157 10.61 11.63 1.93
CA ALA A 157 9.95 12.69 1.19
C ALA A 157 8.44 12.43 1.03
N ALA A 158 7.69 13.46 0.67
CA ALA A 158 6.27 13.34 0.36
C ALA A 158 6.06 12.42 -0.85
N GLU A 159 4.89 11.75 -0.91
CA GLU A 159 4.56 10.78 -1.96
C GLU A 159 4.57 11.40 -3.37
N ASP A 160 4.28 12.70 -3.48
CA ASP A 160 4.24 13.46 -4.73
C ASP A 160 5.50 14.33 -4.96
N GLU A 161 6.61 14.08 -4.22
CA GLU A 161 7.87 14.78 -4.43
C GLU A 161 8.36 14.57 -5.88
N LYS A 162 8.63 15.68 -6.55
CA LYS A 162 9.06 15.67 -7.96
C LYS A 162 10.55 15.47 -8.14
N ASP A 163 11.33 15.81 -7.13
CA ASP A 163 12.77 15.63 -7.11
C ASP A 163 13.11 14.26 -6.51
N ILE A 164 13.32 13.28 -7.38
CA ILE A 164 13.61 11.89 -6.99
C ILE A 164 14.87 11.76 -6.12
N PHE A 165 15.80 12.72 -6.19
CA PHE A 165 17.01 12.70 -5.36
C PHE A 165 16.76 13.06 -3.89
N LYS A 166 15.56 13.54 -3.55
CA LYS A 166 15.12 13.74 -2.17
C LYS A 166 14.41 12.55 -1.57
N MET A 167 14.05 11.57 -2.42
CA MET A 167 13.37 10.36 -1.98
C MET A 167 14.41 9.32 -1.55
N GLU A 168 14.51 9.11 -0.25
CA GLU A 168 15.33 8.08 0.34
C GLU A 168 14.45 7.17 1.19
N MET A 169 14.97 6.00 1.52
CA MET A 169 14.34 5.06 2.45
C MET A 169 15.13 5.08 3.75
N SER A 170 14.49 5.48 4.84
CA SER A 170 15.05 5.37 6.17
C SER A 170 15.01 3.90 6.62
N LEU A 171 16.16 3.33 6.94
CA LEU A 171 16.26 1.97 7.50
C LEU A 171 16.18 1.96 9.04
N ASP A 172 16.15 3.12 9.66
CA ASP A 172 16.09 3.29 11.13
C ASP A 172 14.64 3.42 11.64
N ARG A 173 13.66 3.50 10.72
CA ARG A 173 12.21 3.59 11.02
C ARG A 173 11.53 2.25 11.01
#